data_ef64878880fc3411bb5b16e32a75c45a
#
_entry.id   ef64878880fc3411bb5b16e32a75c45a
#
_cell.length_a   1.000
_cell.length_b   1.000
_cell.length_c   1.000
_cell.angle_alpha   90.00
_cell.angle_beta   90.00
_cell.angle_gamma   90.00
#
_symmetry.space_group_name_H-M   'P 1'
#
loop_
_entity.id
_entity.type
_entity.pdbx_description
1 polymer ?
#
loop_
_entity_poly.entity_id
_entity_poly.type
_entity_poly.pdbx_seq_one_letter_code
_entity_poly.pdbx_strand_id
1 'polypeptide(L)'
;MSESIEALDLAALLCSRVCHDLISPVGAIVNGIEVLEEEKDEATKEFALDLIKKSAATASAKLQFCRIAFGAAGSAGAQIDLGDAETIARGFLEYDKTKIAWNLPRALLAKNLVKLLLNMLIIAGQAIPRGGKITVDPIGTGDSVGFKVSATGVNAKIQPAVTSLLTGELSGDNIDAHRIQPFYAGLLAKACGIKATVTADGETVVIAAQ
;
A
#
# COMPACT_ATOMS: atom_id res chain seq x y z
N MET A 1 -8.40 22.35 -17.90
CA MET A 1 -7.25 21.56 -18.40
C MET A 1 -6.77 20.70 -17.26
N SER A 2 -6.78 19.39 -17.39
CA SER A 2 -6.24 18.49 -16.33
C SER A 2 -4.74 18.69 -16.33
N GLU A 3 -4.19 19.29 -15.27
CA GLU A 3 -2.73 19.30 -15.08
C GLU A 3 -2.26 17.86 -14.93
N SER A 4 -1.38 17.43 -15.81
CA SER A 4 -0.72 16.12 -15.73
C SER A 4 0.59 16.31 -14.99
N ILE A 5 0.89 15.46 -14.00
CA ILE A 5 2.23 15.42 -13.43
C ILE A 5 3.20 14.97 -14.51
N GLU A 6 4.33 15.68 -14.64
CA GLU A 6 5.42 15.25 -15.50
C GLU A 6 5.99 13.91 -15.05
N ALA A 7 6.42 13.07 -16.00
CA ALA A 7 6.88 11.72 -15.69
C ALA A 7 8.07 11.69 -14.72
N LEU A 8 8.95 12.68 -14.76
CA LEU A 8 10.07 12.80 -13.83
C LEU A 8 9.62 13.13 -12.42
N ASP A 9 8.63 14.03 -12.26
CA ASP A 9 8.06 14.38 -10.96
C ASP A 9 7.31 13.22 -10.36
N LEU A 10 6.53 12.48 -11.16
CA LEU A 10 5.86 11.26 -10.72
C LEU A 10 6.88 10.23 -10.20
N ALA A 11 7.96 10.00 -10.93
CA ALA A 11 9.02 9.08 -10.52
C ALA A 11 9.68 9.54 -9.21
N ALA A 12 10.02 10.83 -9.09
CA ALA A 12 10.63 11.40 -7.89
C ALA A 12 9.71 11.25 -6.66
N LEU A 13 8.41 11.54 -6.81
CA LEU A 13 7.43 11.41 -5.73
C LEU A 13 7.22 9.96 -5.29
N LEU A 14 7.17 9.00 -6.23
CA LEU A 14 7.09 7.58 -5.90
C LEU A 14 8.35 7.08 -5.20
N CYS A 15 9.55 7.49 -5.64
CA CYS A 15 10.81 7.21 -4.93
C CYS A 15 10.80 7.79 -3.52
N SER A 16 10.39 9.05 -3.36
CA SER A 16 10.26 9.71 -2.06
C SER A 16 9.32 8.95 -1.12
N ARG A 17 8.19 8.45 -1.64
CA ARG A 17 7.26 7.62 -0.89
C ARG A 17 7.90 6.32 -0.39
N VAL A 18 8.64 5.62 -1.25
CA VAL A 18 9.35 4.38 -0.87
C VAL A 18 10.39 4.66 0.20
N CYS A 19 11.19 5.72 0.04
CA CYS A 19 12.17 6.12 1.04
C CYS A 19 11.53 6.45 2.39
N HIS A 20 10.43 7.22 2.37
CA HIS A 20 9.68 7.56 3.58
C HIS A 20 9.23 6.31 4.35
N ASP A 21 8.71 5.31 3.67
CA ASP A 21 8.22 4.08 4.30
C ASP A 21 9.34 3.20 4.88
N LEU A 22 10.58 3.36 4.39
CA LEU A 22 11.75 2.57 4.82
C LEU A 22 12.60 3.25 5.90
N ILE A 23 12.60 4.56 5.99
CA ILE A 23 13.44 5.31 6.95
C ILE A 23 13.23 4.82 8.38
N SER A 24 11.99 4.63 8.81
CA SER A 24 11.68 4.24 10.18
C SER A 24 12.22 2.85 10.55
N PRO A 25 11.93 1.75 9.82
CA PRO A 25 12.46 0.46 10.18
C PRO A 25 13.99 0.36 10.02
N VAL A 26 14.60 1.06 9.05
CA VAL A 26 16.06 1.10 8.90
C VAL A 26 16.70 1.88 10.06
N GLY A 27 16.14 3.01 10.46
CA GLY A 27 16.60 3.75 11.63
C GLY A 27 16.52 2.94 12.92
N ALA A 28 15.44 2.15 13.11
CA ALA A 28 15.32 1.27 14.27
C ALA A 28 16.39 0.15 14.28
N ILE A 29 16.85 -0.33 13.12
CA ILE A 29 17.98 -1.27 13.04
C ILE A 29 19.27 -0.59 13.50
N VAL A 30 19.54 0.63 13.02
CA VAL A 30 20.74 1.40 13.41
C VAL A 30 20.74 1.64 14.91
N ASN A 31 19.66 2.15 15.48
CA ASN A 31 19.54 2.38 16.93
C ASN A 31 19.70 1.09 17.74
N GLY A 32 19.16 -0.04 17.26
CA GLY A 32 19.33 -1.33 17.92
C GLY A 32 20.79 -1.80 17.91
N ILE A 33 21.56 -1.54 16.85
CA ILE A 33 22.99 -1.85 16.76
C ILE A 33 23.77 -0.98 17.74
N GLU A 34 23.50 0.33 17.81
CA GLU A 34 24.13 1.24 18.76
C GLU A 34 23.93 0.77 20.21
N VAL A 35 22.70 0.35 20.56
CA VAL A 35 22.42 -0.21 21.89
C VAL A 35 23.23 -1.50 22.14
N LEU A 36 23.36 -2.37 21.15
CA LEU A 36 24.17 -3.61 21.30
C LEU A 36 25.66 -3.34 21.55
N GLU A 37 26.20 -2.26 20.98
CA GLU A 37 27.61 -1.88 21.12
C GLU A 37 27.90 -1.20 22.45
N GLU A 38 26.97 -0.36 22.94
CA GLU A 38 27.18 0.47 24.12
C GLU A 38 26.75 -0.19 25.44
N GLU A 39 25.71 -1.04 25.40
CA GLU A 39 25.13 -1.61 26.61
C GLU A 39 25.88 -2.88 27.09
N LYS A 40 25.93 -3.04 28.42
CA LYS A 40 26.53 -4.20 29.08
C LYS A 40 25.50 -5.18 29.63
N ASP A 41 24.27 -4.72 29.82
CA ASP A 41 23.18 -5.53 30.35
C ASP A 41 22.65 -6.49 29.28
N GLU A 42 22.68 -7.79 29.58
CA GLU A 42 22.29 -8.83 28.62
C GLU A 42 20.80 -8.79 28.28
N ALA A 43 19.91 -8.38 29.19
CA ALA A 43 18.48 -8.26 28.92
C ALA A 43 18.22 -7.11 27.94
N THR A 44 18.92 -5.99 28.06
CA THR A 44 18.84 -4.85 27.13
C THR A 44 19.39 -5.25 25.74
N LYS A 45 20.47 -6.02 25.69
CA LYS A 45 21.00 -6.55 24.41
C LYS A 45 20.02 -7.51 23.73
N GLU A 46 19.36 -8.39 24.47
CA GLU A 46 18.35 -9.30 23.92
C GLU A 46 17.17 -8.51 23.33
N PHE A 47 16.70 -7.47 24.02
CA PHE A 47 15.67 -6.57 23.50
C PHE A 47 16.11 -5.86 22.23
N ALA A 48 17.36 -5.36 22.17
CA ALA A 48 17.93 -4.70 20.99
C ALA A 48 18.01 -5.66 19.79
N LEU A 49 18.43 -6.90 20.00
CA LEU A 49 18.44 -7.95 18.97
C LEU A 49 17.03 -8.26 18.43
N ASP A 50 16.03 -8.33 19.29
CA ASP A 50 14.65 -8.55 18.89
C ASP A 50 14.11 -7.36 18.08
N LEU A 51 14.43 -6.13 18.50
CA LEU A 51 14.11 -4.91 17.74
C LEU A 51 14.74 -4.93 16.34
N ILE A 52 16.03 -5.27 16.22
CA ILE A 52 16.73 -5.38 14.93
C ILE A 52 16.04 -6.41 14.03
N LYS A 53 15.76 -7.62 14.54
CA LYS A 53 15.12 -8.69 13.78
C LYS A 53 13.75 -8.28 13.26
N LYS A 54 12.90 -7.70 14.11
CA LYS A 54 11.57 -7.23 13.74
C LYS A 54 11.63 -6.10 12.72
N SER A 55 12.54 -5.15 12.90
CA SER A 55 12.72 -4.01 12.01
C SER A 55 13.27 -4.44 10.64
N ALA A 56 14.19 -5.39 10.60
CA ALA A 56 14.72 -5.96 9.36
C ALA A 56 13.62 -6.72 8.58
N ALA A 57 12.80 -7.52 9.25
CA ALA A 57 11.65 -8.19 8.65
C ALA A 57 10.65 -7.17 8.07
N THR A 58 10.36 -6.11 8.83
CA THR A 58 9.48 -5.01 8.39
C THR A 58 10.03 -4.29 7.16
N ALA A 59 11.32 -3.93 7.15
CA ALA A 59 11.96 -3.28 6.01
C ALA A 59 11.90 -4.16 4.76
N SER A 60 12.18 -5.47 4.92
CA SER A 60 12.11 -6.44 3.83
C SER A 60 10.70 -6.56 3.25
N ALA A 61 9.68 -6.68 4.10
CA ALA A 61 8.27 -6.76 3.67
C ALA A 61 7.84 -5.49 2.91
N LYS A 62 8.22 -4.31 3.41
CA LYS A 62 7.94 -3.03 2.74
C LYS A 62 8.63 -2.93 1.38
N LEU A 63 9.89 -3.33 1.27
CA LEU A 63 10.61 -3.35 0.00
C LEU A 63 9.97 -4.29 -1.02
N GLN A 64 9.59 -5.50 -0.61
CA GLN A 64 8.91 -6.48 -1.47
C GLN A 64 7.59 -5.93 -1.96
N PHE A 65 6.81 -5.31 -1.08
CA PHE A 65 5.56 -4.66 -1.44
C PHE A 65 5.77 -3.53 -2.45
N CYS A 66 6.67 -2.58 -2.16
CA CYS A 66 6.96 -1.45 -3.04
C CYS A 66 7.46 -1.90 -4.42
N ARG A 67 8.26 -2.97 -4.48
CA ARG A 67 8.74 -3.55 -5.75
C ARG A 67 7.58 -3.98 -6.66
N ILE A 68 6.51 -4.53 -6.11
CA ILE A 68 5.35 -4.95 -6.90
C ILE A 68 4.39 -3.77 -7.12
N ALA A 69 4.08 -3.00 -6.07
CA ALA A 69 3.08 -1.92 -6.13
C ALA A 69 3.51 -0.75 -7.03
N PHE A 70 4.81 -0.41 -7.05
CA PHE A 70 5.35 0.75 -7.77
C PHE A 70 6.34 0.37 -8.87
N GLY A 71 7.06 -0.75 -8.72
CA GLY A 71 8.14 -1.12 -9.60
C GLY A 71 7.71 -1.58 -10.99
N ALA A 72 8.69 -1.70 -11.89
CA ALA A 72 8.52 -2.28 -13.22
C ALA A 72 8.55 -3.83 -13.14
N ALA A 73 7.59 -4.43 -12.44
CA ALA A 73 7.52 -5.88 -12.30
C ALA A 73 7.27 -6.54 -13.66
N GLY A 74 8.30 -7.17 -14.21
CA GLY A 74 8.22 -7.94 -15.45
C GLY A 74 8.13 -7.12 -16.74
N SER A 75 8.14 -7.81 -17.88
CA SER A 75 7.94 -7.25 -19.23
C SER A 75 6.51 -6.77 -19.48
N ALA A 76 6.29 -6.13 -20.63
CA ALA A 76 4.93 -5.84 -21.09
C ALA A 76 4.13 -7.15 -21.19
N GLY A 77 2.89 -7.18 -20.66
CA GLY A 77 2.06 -8.38 -20.61
C GLY A 77 2.33 -9.35 -19.46
N ALA A 78 3.28 -9.03 -18.54
CA ALA A 78 3.52 -9.87 -17.37
C ALA A 78 2.27 -10.01 -16.49
N GLN A 79 2.07 -11.19 -15.96
CA GLN A 79 1.01 -11.53 -15.00
C GLN A 79 1.63 -11.78 -13.63
N ILE A 80 0.85 -11.55 -12.58
CA ILE A 80 1.24 -11.76 -11.19
C ILE A 80 0.20 -12.69 -10.54
N ASP A 81 0.67 -13.66 -9.77
CA ASP A 81 -0.20 -14.56 -9.00
C ASP A 81 -0.83 -13.80 -7.81
N LEU A 82 -2.15 -13.94 -7.64
CA LEU A 82 -2.87 -13.30 -6.53
C LEU A 82 -2.50 -13.86 -5.16
N GLY A 83 -2.00 -15.08 -5.07
CA GLY A 83 -1.48 -15.65 -3.82
C GLY A 83 -0.17 -15.00 -3.40
N ASP A 84 0.71 -14.66 -4.38
CA ASP A 84 1.90 -13.87 -4.11
C ASP A 84 1.54 -12.46 -3.68
N ALA A 85 0.57 -11.84 -4.34
CA ALA A 85 0.05 -10.52 -3.97
C ALA A 85 -0.55 -10.52 -2.56
N GLU A 86 -1.32 -11.55 -2.18
CA GLU A 86 -1.84 -11.74 -0.83
C GLU A 86 -0.71 -11.81 0.20
N THR A 87 0.29 -12.66 -0.04
CA THR A 87 1.43 -12.85 0.87
C THR A 87 2.17 -11.53 1.11
N ILE A 88 2.41 -10.77 0.04
CA ILE A 88 3.07 -9.47 0.10
C ILE A 88 2.20 -8.42 0.81
N ALA A 89 0.89 -8.41 0.55
CA ALA A 89 -0.05 -7.50 1.21
C ALA A 89 -0.14 -7.76 2.71
N ARG A 90 -0.20 -9.03 3.13
CA ARG A 90 -0.17 -9.40 4.55
C ARG A 90 1.12 -8.97 5.22
N GLY A 91 2.26 -9.24 4.62
CA GLY A 91 3.57 -8.82 5.14
C GLY A 91 3.71 -7.31 5.32
N PHE A 92 3.03 -6.52 4.48
CA PHE A 92 3.06 -5.06 4.54
C PHE A 92 2.04 -4.45 5.50
N LEU A 93 0.82 -5.01 5.62
CA LEU A 93 -0.31 -4.41 6.32
C LEU A 93 -0.70 -5.10 7.63
N GLU A 94 -0.43 -6.40 7.79
CA GLU A 94 -0.77 -7.13 9.00
C GLU A 94 0.23 -6.85 10.11
N TYR A 95 0.11 -5.68 10.72
CA TYR A 95 0.71 -5.36 12.01
C TYR A 95 -0.29 -5.59 13.14
N ASP A 96 0.17 -5.59 14.38
CA ASP A 96 -0.51 -5.90 15.64
C ASP A 96 -2.04 -5.70 15.68
N LYS A 97 -2.53 -4.67 14.99
CA LYS A 97 -3.93 -4.22 15.06
C LYS A 97 -4.69 -4.30 13.74
N THR A 98 -4.05 -4.71 12.65
CA THR A 98 -4.71 -4.81 11.33
C THR A 98 -4.72 -6.24 10.86
N LYS A 99 -5.88 -6.73 10.39
CA LYS A 99 -6.07 -8.06 9.81
C LYS A 99 -6.67 -7.97 8.43
N ILE A 100 -6.20 -8.84 7.53
CA ILE A 100 -6.72 -8.94 6.17
C ILE A 100 -7.59 -10.20 6.03
N ALA A 101 -8.80 -10.04 5.52
CA ALA A 101 -9.63 -11.11 4.99
C ALA A 101 -9.53 -11.07 3.47
N TRP A 102 -8.88 -12.05 2.88
CA TRP A 102 -8.65 -12.15 1.44
C TRP A 102 -9.59 -13.18 0.83
N ASN A 103 -10.55 -12.72 0.04
CA ASN A 103 -11.59 -13.54 -0.58
C ASN A 103 -11.40 -13.72 -2.09
N LEU A 104 -10.25 -13.28 -2.63
CA LEU A 104 -9.95 -13.49 -4.04
C LEU A 104 -9.45 -14.92 -4.27
N PRO A 105 -9.89 -15.59 -5.35
CA PRO A 105 -9.34 -16.88 -5.73
C PRO A 105 -7.88 -16.74 -6.23
N ARG A 106 -7.12 -17.82 -6.17
CA ARG A 106 -5.81 -17.85 -6.83
C ARG A 106 -5.99 -17.75 -8.34
N ALA A 107 -5.37 -16.75 -8.93
CA ALA A 107 -5.40 -16.51 -10.37
C ALA A 107 -4.18 -15.69 -10.79
N LEU A 108 -3.80 -15.82 -12.05
CA LEU A 108 -2.82 -14.93 -12.67
C LEU A 108 -3.55 -13.73 -13.28
N LEU A 109 -3.23 -12.52 -12.84
CA LEU A 109 -3.80 -11.29 -13.37
C LEU A 109 -2.74 -10.38 -14.00
N ALA A 110 -3.19 -9.54 -14.93
CA ALA A 110 -2.36 -8.52 -15.53
C ALA A 110 -1.70 -7.66 -14.44
N LYS A 111 -0.40 -7.40 -14.57
CA LYS A 111 0.40 -6.71 -13.54
C LYS A 111 -0.21 -5.37 -13.07
N ASN A 112 -0.83 -4.60 -13.97
CA ASN A 112 -1.41 -3.30 -13.61
C ASN A 112 -2.66 -3.45 -12.73
N LEU A 113 -3.45 -4.52 -12.91
CA LEU A 113 -4.57 -4.85 -12.03
C LEU A 113 -4.07 -5.20 -10.62
N VAL A 114 -3.02 -6.01 -10.52
CA VAL A 114 -2.43 -6.35 -9.21
C VAL A 114 -1.79 -5.13 -8.55
N LYS A 115 -1.11 -4.28 -9.31
CA LYS A 115 -0.59 -3.00 -8.81
C LYS A 115 -1.71 -2.11 -8.27
N LEU A 116 -2.82 -2.00 -9.00
CA LEU A 116 -3.98 -1.24 -8.56
C LEU A 116 -4.52 -1.79 -7.25
N LEU A 117 -4.74 -3.10 -7.15
CA LEU A 117 -5.19 -3.75 -5.92
C LEU A 117 -4.27 -3.45 -4.73
N LEU A 118 -2.95 -3.58 -4.90
CA LEU A 118 -1.99 -3.27 -3.84
C LEU A 118 -2.04 -1.79 -3.43
N ASN A 119 -2.22 -0.87 -4.38
CA ASN A 119 -2.38 0.55 -4.07
C ASN A 119 -3.71 0.86 -3.37
N MET A 120 -4.81 0.18 -3.72
CA MET A 120 -6.09 0.26 -2.99
C MET A 120 -5.92 -0.21 -1.54
N LEU A 121 -5.14 -1.26 -1.30
CA LEU A 121 -4.84 -1.77 0.04
C LEU A 121 -4.06 -0.77 0.90
N ILE A 122 -3.11 -0.02 0.33
CA ILE A 122 -2.43 1.05 1.07
C ILE A 122 -3.43 2.15 1.47
N ILE A 123 -4.30 2.59 0.56
CA ILE A 123 -5.33 3.60 0.85
C ILE A 123 -6.25 3.08 1.96
N ALA A 124 -6.65 1.81 1.91
CA ALA A 124 -7.46 1.16 2.93
C ALA A 124 -6.77 1.14 4.30
N GLY A 125 -5.47 0.80 4.35
CA GLY A 125 -4.68 0.84 5.59
C GLY A 125 -4.58 2.25 6.19
N GLN A 126 -4.41 3.26 5.35
CA GLN A 126 -4.38 4.67 5.78
C GLN A 126 -5.75 5.15 6.29
N ALA A 127 -6.84 4.57 5.81
CA ALA A 127 -8.19 4.90 6.26
C ALA A 127 -8.48 4.43 7.70
N ILE A 128 -7.76 3.41 8.21
CA ILE A 128 -7.91 2.84 9.55
C ILE A 128 -6.63 2.98 10.39
N PRO A 129 -6.21 4.20 10.75
CA PRO A 129 -4.91 4.45 11.39
C PRO A 129 -4.77 3.82 12.79
N ARG A 130 -5.86 3.41 13.40
CA ARG A 130 -5.88 2.70 14.71
C ARG A 130 -5.93 1.18 14.55
N GLY A 131 -5.81 0.68 13.32
CA GLY A 131 -5.99 -0.72 12.98
C GLY A 131 -7.45 -1.09 12.76
N GLY A 132 -7.70 -2.36 12.47
CA GLY A 132 -9.01 -2.89 12.16
C GLY A 132 -8.96 -4.07 11.19
N LYS A 133 -10.00 -4.23 10.39
CA LYS A 133 -10.10 -5.31 9.40
C LYS A 133 -10.15 -4.72 7.99
N ILE A 134 -9.31 -5.27 7.11
CA ILE A 134 -9.38 -5.02 5.67
C ILE A 134 -9.92 -6.27 5.00
N THR A 135 -11.00 -6.13 4.23
CA THR A 135 -11.60 -7.24 3.46
C THR A 135 -11.39 -6.97 1.97
N VAL A 136 -10.92 -7.98 1.26
CA VAL A 136 -10.67 -7.92 -0.19
C VAL A 136 -11.62 -8.89 -0.87
N ASP A 137 -12.56 -8.37 -1.63
CA ASP A 137 -13.57 -9.13 -2.34
C ASP A 137 -13.44 -8.93 -3.87
N PRO A 138 -13.78 -9.93 -4.69
CA PRO A 138 -13.93 -9.74 -6.13
C PRO A 138 -15.19 -8.93 -6.44
N ILE A 139 -15.17 -8.16 -7.53
CA ILE A 139 -16.36 -7.57 -8.16
C ILE A 139 -16.47 -8.14 -9.57
N GLY A 140 -17.68 -8.54 -9.96
CA GLY A 140 -17.94 -9.12 -11.28
C GLY A 140 -17.60 -10.61 -11.36
N THR A 141 -17.81 -11.18 -12.53
CA THR A 141 -17.56 -12.59 -12.85
C THR A 141 -16.94 -12.70 -14.25
N GLY A 142 -16.10 -13.71 -14.49
CA GLY A 142 -15.47 -13.94 -15.78
C GLY A 142 -14.32 -12.96 -16.08
N ASP A 143 -14.27 -12.43 -17.31
CA ASP A 143 -13.18 -11.58 -17.80
C ASP A 143 -13.18 -10.16 -17.23
N SER A 144 -14.28 -9.74 -16.59
CA SER A 144 -14.41 -8.42 -15.94
C SER A 144 -14.05 -8.53 -14.47
N VAL A 145 -12.75 -8.57 -14.17
CA VAL A 145 -12.26 -8.66 -12.79
C VAL A 145 -12.12 -7.26 -12.20
N GLY A 146 -12.97 -6.96 -11.23
CA GLY A 146 -12.84 -5.79 -10.35
C GLY A 146 -12.54 -6.19 -8.92
N PHE A 147 -12.24 -5.21 -8.09
CA PHE A 147 -11.92 -5.40 -6.68
C PHE A 147 -12.72 -4.47 -5.78
N LYS A 148 -13.13 -4.97 -4.63
CA LYS A 148 -13.66 -4.20 -3.52
C LYS A 148 -12.77 -4.40 -2.31
N VAL A 149 -12.19 -3.32 -1.81
CA VAL A 149 -11.39 -3.30 -0.58
C VAL A 149 -12.15 -2.51 0.46
N SER A 150 -12.59 -3.17 1.53
CA SER A 150 -13.34 -2.57 2.62
C SER A 150 -12.45 -2.52 3.86
N ALA A 151 -12.23 -1.33 4.42
CA ALA A 151 -11.47 -1.11 5.64
C ALA A 151 -12.41 -0.66 6.76
N THR A 152 -12.54 -1.48 7.79
CA THR A 152 -13.41 -1.22 8.96
C THR A 152 -12.55 -1.08 10.20
N GLY A 153 -12.71 0.02 10.93
CA GLY A 153 -11.95 0.27 12.15
C GLY A 153 -12.39 1.56 12.85
N VAL A 154 -12.00 1.68 14.11
CA VAL A 154 -12.35 2.86 14.93
C VAL A 154 -11.83 4.14 14.30
N ASN A 155 -12.73 5.10 14.08
CA ASN A 155 -12.45 6.37 13.40
C ASN A 155 -11.94 6.19 11.95
N ALA A 156 -12.42 5.17 11.25
CA ALA A 156 -12.15 5.02 9.83
C ALA A 156 -12.60 6.27 9.06
N LYS A 157 -11.74 6.80 8.20
CA LYS A 157 -12.02 8.02 7.45
C LYS A 157 -11.27 8.09 6.13
N ILE A 158 -11.88 8.72 5.15
CA ILE A 158 -11.22 9.08 3.89
C ILE A 158 -10.54 10.44 4.07
N GLN A 159 -9.27 10.55 3.67
CA GLN A 159 -8.62 11.86 3.57
C GLN A 159 -9.28 12.65 2.42
N PRO A 160 -9.56 13.95 2.59
CA PRO A 160 -10.35 14.74 1.63
C PRO A 160 -9.85 14.66 0.18
N ALA A 161 -8.53 14.67 -0.01
CA ALA A 161 -7.93 14.65 -1.36
C ALA A 161 -7.98 13.27 -2.04
N VAL A 162 -8.28 12.17 -1.35
CA VAL A 162 -8.22 10.81 -1.94
C VAL A 162 -9.24 10.66 -3.06
N THR A 163 -10.45 11.16 -2.90
CA THR A 163 -11.52 11.02 -3.91
C THR A 163 -11.15 11.71 -5.21
N SER A 164 -10.72 12.98 -5.17
CA SER A 164 -10.32 13.73 -6.37
C SER A 164 -9.07 13.15 -7.03
N LEU A 165 -8.08 12.72 -6.23
CA LEU A 165 -6.86 12.13 -6.75
C LEU A 165 -7.09 10.77 -7.43
N LEU A 166 -8.01 9.94 -6.90
CA LEU A 166 -8.39 8.66 -7.53
C LEU A 166 -9.10 8.87 -8.87
N THR A 167 -9.85 9.96 -9.04
CA THR A 167 -10.50 10.30 -10.33
C THR A 167 -9.55 11.01 -11.29
N GLY A 168 -8.32 11.33 -10.85
CA GLY A 168 -7.31 12.03 -11.66
C GLY A 168 -7.55 13.54 -11.73
N GLU A 169 -8.37 14.07 -10.84
CA GLU A 169 -8.58 15.51 -10.68
C GLU A 169 -7.45 16.10 -9.82
N LEU A 170 -6.53 16.78 -10.49
CA LEU A 170 -5.51 17.57 -9.81
C LEU A 170 -6.13 18.95 -9.52
N SER A 171 -6.51 19.21 -8.30
CA SER A 171 -6.85 20.55 -7.86
C SER A 171 -5.58 21.22 -7.36
N GLY A 172 -5.00 22.13 -8.16
CA GLY A 172 -4.09 23.23 -7.85
C GLY A 172 -3.03 23.16 -6.75
N ASP A 173 -3.07 22.14 -5.91
CA ASP A 173 -2.16 21.94 -4.79
C ASP A 173 -1.01 21.01 -5.16
N ASN A 174 0.19 21.35 -4.74
CA ASN A 174 1.37 20.51 -4.89
C ASN A 174 1.10 19.09 -4.37
N ILE A 175 1.22 18.08 -5.25
CA ILE A 175 1.19 16.68 -4.84
C ILE A 175 2.50 16.38 -4.12
N ASP A 176 2.37 15.94 -2.87
CA ASP A 176 3.49 15.46 -2.06
C ASP A 176 3.59 13.92 -2.05
N ALA A 177 4.61 13.40 -1.38
CA ALA A 177 4.85 11.96 -1.27
C ALA A 177 3.69 11.18 -0.59
N HIS A 178 2.81 11.83 0.15
CA HIS A 178 1.64 11.19 0.76
C HIS A 178 0.45 11.14 -0.19
N ARG A 179 0.27 12.19 -0.99
CA ARG A 179 -0.84 12.36 -1.93
C ARG A 179 -0.60 11.64 -3.26
N ILE A 180 0.66 11.35 -3.60
CA ILE A 180 0.99 10.69 -4.88
C ILE A 180 0.33 9.33 -5.04
N GLN A 181 0.09 8.62 -3.95
CA GLN A 181 -0.37 7.24 -4.00
C GLN A 181 -1.81 7.09 -4.50
N PRO A 182 -2.84 7.79 -3.97
CA PRO A 182 -4.17 7.74 -4.55
C PRO A 182 -4.20 8.25 -6.00
N PHE A 183 -3.37 9.23 -6.36
CA PHE A 183 -3.22 9.67 -7.74
C PHE A 183 -2.66 8.56 -8.64
N TYR A 184 -1.59 7.87 -8.19
CA TYR A 184 -1.02 6.74 -8.93
C TYR A 184 -2.01 5.58 -9.07
N ALA A 185 -2.82 5.30 -8.04
CA ALA A 185 -3.91 4.33 -8.12
C ALA A 185 -4.94 4.72 -9.20
N GLY A 186 -5.29 5.99 -9.31
CA GLY A 186 -6.15 6.51 -10.38
C GLY A 186 -5.55 6.33 -11.77
N LEU A 187 -4.24 6.58 -11.94
CA LEU A 187 -3.54 6.31 -13.21
C LEU A 187 -3.55 4.83 -13.57
N LEU A 188 -3.36 3.94 -12.60
CA LEU A 188 -3.44 2.49 -12.81
C LEU A 188 -4.85 2.05 -13.21
N ALA A 189 -5.88 2.56 -12.55
CA ALA A 189 -7.27 2.28 -12.90
C ALA A 189 -7.58 2.70 -14.35
N LYS A 190 -7.16 3.92 -14.74
CA LYS A 190 -7.27 4.40 -16.10
C LYS A 190 -6.52 3.52 -17.11
N ALA A 191 -5.29 3.09 -16.77
CA ALA A 191 -4.51 2.20 -17.62
C ALA A 191 -5.11 0.80 -17.76
N CYS A 192 -5.93 0.36 -16.78
CA CYS A 192 -6.68 -0.88 -16.84
C CYS A 192 -8.07 -0.74 -17.49
N GLY A 193 -8.49 0.48 -17.87
CA GLY A 193 -9.81 0.74 -18.44
C GLY A 193 -10.96 0.59 -17.44
N ILE A 194 -10.69 0.70 -16.13
CA ILE A 194 -11.66 0.54 -15.05
C ILE A 194 -11.76 1.82 -14.22
N LYS A 195 -12.89 2.00 -13.52
CA LYS A 195 -13.14 3.17 -12.67
C LYS A 195 -12.89 2.83 -11.20
N ALA A 196 -12.06 3.63 -10.55
CA ALA A 196 -11.86 3.54 -9.11
C ALA A 196 -12.74 4.56 -8.38
N THR A 197 -13.36 4.13 -7.28
CA THR A 197 -14.21 4.97 -6.42
C THR A 197 -13.86 4.73 -4.96
N VAL A 198 -14.13 5.71 -4.10
CA VAL A 198 -14.01 5.56 -2.65
C VAL A 198 -15.24 6.15 -1.98
N THR A 199 -15.77 5.43 -1.01
CA THR A 199 -16.94 5.84 -0.20
C THR A 199 -16.67 5.55 1.27
N ALA A 200 -17.35 6.26 2.17
CA ALA A 200 -17.32 5.99 3.60
C ALA A 200 -18.75 5.84 4.12
N ASP A 201 -18.95 4.85 4.98
CA ASP A 201 -20.21 4.62 5.67
C ASP A 201 -19.91 4.17 7.11
N GLY A 202 -20.24 5.01 8.09
CA GLY A 202 -19.90 4.81 9.49
C GLY A 202 -18.39 4.61 9.69
N GLU A 203 -18.02 3.48 10.30
CA GLU A 203 -16.63 3.09 10.56
C GLU A 203 -16.02 2.23 9.43
N THR A 204 -16.58 2.28 8.22
CA THR A 204 -16.11 1.52 7.07
C THR A 204 -15.80 2.44 5.90
N VAL A 205 -14.61 2.30 5.33
CA VAL A 205 -14.21 2.91 4.06
C VAL A 205 -14.15 1.81 3.01
N VAL A 206 -14.81 2.04 1.88
CA VAL A 206 -14.84 1.11 0.75
C VAL A 206 -14.18 1.75 -0.46
N ILE A 207 -13.19 1.05 -1.02
CA ILE A 207 -12.53 1.40 -2.28
C ILE A 207 -12.91 0.32 -3.28
N ALA A 208 -13.52 0.71 -4.39
CA ALA A 208 -13.95 -0.20 -5.44
C ALA A 208 -13.34 0.19 -6.78
N ALA A 209 -12.94 -0.81 -7.56
CA ALA A 209 -12.42 -0.66 -8.93
C ALA A 209 -13.12 -1.67 -9.85
N GLN A 210 -13.84 -1.18 -10.87
CA GLN A 210 -14.60 -1.99 -11.83
C GLN A 210 -14.81 -1.26 -13.15
#